data_79f54eda0d181857665f6d6cd9e7f296
#
_entry.id   79f54eda0d181857665f6d6cd9e7f296
#
_cell.length_a   1.000
_cell.length_b   1.000
_cell.length_c   1.000
_cell.angle_alpha   90.00
_cell.angle_beta   90.00
_cell.angle_gamma   90.00
#
_symmetry.space_group_name_H-M   'P 1'
#
loop_
_entity.id
_entity.type
_entity.pdbx_description
1 polymer ?
#
loop_
_entity_poly.entity_id
_entity_poly.type
_entity_poly.pdbx_seq_one_letter_code
_entity_poly.pdbx_strand_id
1 'polypeptide(L)'
;MDADAFRKAGHDLVEWVATYLEQIEQYPVLSRVKAGEIRNALPAAAPETGESFNAILADIEQVVVPGLTHWNHPGFFAYFAISGSGPGILAEFLSAAFNAQGMLWRTSPAVTELEEVALS
;
A
#
# COMPACT_ATOMS: atom_id res chain seq x y z
N MET A 1 -9.90 16.27 3.59
CA MET A 1 -10.77 15.33 2.83
C MET A 1 -12.00 15.08 3.67
N ASP A 2 -13.20 15.31 3.14
CA ASP A 2 -14.45 14.97 3.82
C ASP A 2 -14.79 13.47 3.64
N ALA A 3 -15.89 13.03 4.30
CA ALA A 3 -16.27 11.61 4.29
C ALA A 3 -16.68 11.10 2.89
N ASP A 4 -17.27 11.95 2.06
CA ASP A 4 -17.70 11.53 0.72
C ASP A 4 -16.51 11.43 -0.24
N ALA A 5 -15.56 12.37 -0.16
CA ALA A 5 -14.32 12.31 -0.89
C ALA A 5 -13.47 11.10 -0.44
N PHE A 6 -13.43 10.80 0.86
CA PHE A 6 -12.75 9.61 1.39
C PHE A 6 -13.37 8.31 0.85
N ARG A 7 -14.69 8.22 0.88
CA ARG A 7 -15.43 7.04 0.38
C ARG A 7 -15.15 6.80 -1.09
N LYS A 8 -15.24 7.88 -1.90
CA LYS A 8 -14.95 7.78 -3.34
C LYS A 8 -13.50 7.33 -3.59
N ALA A 9 -12.53 7.99 -2.97
CA ALA A 9 -11.12 7.65 -3.10
C ALA A 9 -10.82 6.21 -2.65
N GLY A 10 -11.47 5.75 -1.58
CA GLY A 10 -11.35 4.38 -1.09
C GLY A 10 -11.87 3.35 -2.09
N HIS A 11 -13.01 3.61 -2.71
CA HIS A 11 -13.52 2.73 -3.78
C HIS A 11 -12.59 2.70 -4.98
N ASP A 12 -12.13 3.86 -5.46
CA ASP A 12 -11.20 3.95 -6.58
C ASP A 12 -9.89 3.19 -6.29
N LEU A 13 -9.37 3.30 -5.04
CA LEU A 13 -8.17 2.59 -4.61
C LEU A 13 -8.38 1.07 -4.52
N VAL A 14 -9.52 0.61 -4.02
CA VAL A 14 -9.82 -0.84 -3.95
C VAL A 14 -9.88 -1.44 -5.35
N GLU A 15 -10.53 -0.78 -6.30
CA GLU A 15 -10.58 -1.23 -7.70
C GLU A 15 -9.17 -1.23 -8.33
N TRP A 16 -8.38 -0.21 -8.05
CA TRP A 16 -7.00 -0.14 -8.51
C TRP A 16 -6.16 -1.31 -7.97
N VAL A 17 -6.24 -1.57 -6.68
CA VAL A 17 -5.50 -2.68 -6.03
C VAL A 17 -5.95 -4.04 -6.57
N ALA A 18 -7.25 -4.25 -6.73
CA ALA A 18 -7.79 -5.49 -7.30
C ALA A 18 -7.24 -5.71 -8.72
N THR A 19 -7.30 -4.69 -9.58
CA THR A 19 -6.75 -4.73 -10.93
C THR A 19 -5.24 -5.01 -10.94
N TYR A 20 -4.49 -4.34 -10.06
CA TYR A 20 -3.05 -4.58 -9.92
C TYR A 20 -2.74 -6.04 -9.57
N LEU A 21 -3.47 -6.61 -8.61
CA LEU A 21 -3.27 -8.00 -8.19
C LEU A 21 -3.66 -9.00 -9.28
N GLU A 22 -4.76 -8.75 -9.99
CA GLU A 22 -5.19 -9.59 -11.12
C GLU A 22 -4.21 -9.55 -12.28
N GLN A 23 -3.58 -8.41 -12.51
CA GLN A 23 -2.68 -8.18 -13.64
C GLN A 23 -1.20 -8.23 -13.24
N ILE A 24 -0.86 -8.75 -12.08
CA ILE A 24 0.52 -8.74 -11.55
C ILE A 24 1.53 -9.34 -12.53
N GLU A 25 1.14 -10.32 -13.32
CA GLU A 25 2.02 -10.99 -14.31
C GLU A 25 2.38 -10.09 -15.50
N GLN A 26 1.67 -8.98 -15.71
CA GLN A 26 1.99 -8.02 -16.78
C GLN A 26 3.14 -7.08 -16.37
N TYR A 27 3.45 -7.01 -15.09
CA TYR A 27 4.56 -6.21 -14.57
C TYR A 27 5.87 -6.99 -14.63
N PRO A 28 7.02 -6.33 -14.78
CA PRO A 28 8.31 -7.01 -14.66
C PRO A 28 8.54 -7.43 -13.20
N VAL A 29 9.07 -8.62 -12.97
CA VAL A 29 9.42 -9.06 -11.60
C VAL A 29 10.37 -8.07 -10.94
N LEU A 30 11.44 -7.70 -11.64
CA LEU A 30 12.44 -6.74 -11.17
C LEU A 30 12.24 -5.40 -11.86
N SER A 31 12.30 -4.32 -11.09
CA SER A 31 12.28 -2.96 -11.64
C SER A 31 13.38 -2.75 -12.67
N ARG A 32 13.07 -2.02 -13.74
CA ARG A 32 14.00 -1.71 -14.84
C ARG A 32 14.54 -0.28 -14.76
N VAL A 33 14.16 0.49 -13.75
CA VAL A 33 14.63 1.88 -13.59
C VAL A 33 16.10 1.91 -13.17
N LYS A 34 16.80 2.96 -13.58
CA LYS A 34 18.18 3.22 -13.16
C LYS A 34 18.20 4.03 -11.86
N ALA A 35 19.32 3.96 -11.16
CA ALA A 35 19.52 4.76 -9.96
C ALA A 35 19.34 6.25 -10.25
N GLY A 36 18.47 6.90 -9.49
CA GLY A 36 18.14 8.32 -9.63
C GLY A 36 16.93 8.63 -10.51
N GLU A 37 16.45 7.72 -11.35
CA GLU A 37 15.29 7.99 -12.24
C GLU A 37 14.04 8.35 -11.44
N ILE A 38 13.69 7.58 -10.41
CA ILE A 38 12.51 7.88 -9.55
C ILE A 38 12.69 9.23 -8.86
N ARG A 39 13.87 9.47 -8.27
CA ARG A 39 14.15 10.74 -7.61
C ARG A 39 14.01 11.95 -8.56
N ASN A 40 14.47 11.81 -9.79
CA ASN A 40 14.42 12.88 -10.78
C ASN A 40 13.02 13.10 -11.37
N ALA A 41 12.14 12.09 -11.28
CA ALA A 41 10.74 12.19 -11.68
C ALA A 41 9.87 12.85 -10.60
N LEU A 42 10.33 12.89 -9.36
CA LEU A 42 9.61 13.54 -8.25
C LEU A 42 9.90 15.05 -8.22
N PRO A 43 8.93 15.87 -7.75
CA PRO A 43 9.15 17.29 -7.53
C PRO A 43 10.34 17.55 -6.60
N ALA A 44 11.10 18.62 -6.87
CA ALA A 44 12.25 18.99 -6.02
C ALA A 44 11.85 19.49 -4.63
N ALA A 45 10.61 19.92 -4.45
CA ALA A 45 10.05 20.38 -3.18
C ALA A 45 8.65 19.81 -2.96
N ALA A 46 8.21 19.75 -1.71
CA ALA A 46 6.85 19.38 -1.39
C ALA A 46 5.86 20.40 -2.01
N PRO A 47 4.67 19.95 -2.46
CA PRO A 47 3.66 20.85 -3.00
C PRO A 47 3.18 21.83 -1.92
N GLU A 48 3.00 23.10 -2.29
CA GLU A 48 2.47 24.12 -1.35
C GLU A 48 0.97 23.98 -1.12
N THR A 49 0.26 23.34 -2.04
CA THR A 49 -1.19 23.09 -1.96
C THR A 49 -1.47 21.61 -2.11
N GLY A 50 -2.55 21.13 -1.44
CA GLY A 50 -2.96 19.74 -1.57
C GLY A 50 -3.44 19.42 -3.00
N GLU A 51 -3.22 18.18 -3.41
CA GLU A 51 -3.64 17.65 -4.71
C GLU A 51 -4.85 16.72 -4.57
N SER A 52 -5.53 16.47 -5.69
CA SER A 52 -6.61 15.49 -5.70
C SER A 52 -6.06 14.06 -5.52
N PHE A 53 -6.85 13.19 -4.90
CA PHE A 53 -6.45 11.79 -4.74
C PHE A 53 -6.16 11.10 -6.08
N ASN A 54 -6.90 11.43 -7.12
CA ASN A 54 -6.68 10.87 -8.46
C ASN A 54 -5.34 11.31 -9.06
N ALA A 55 -4.90 12.54 -8.80
CA ALA A 55 -3.58 12.99 -9.23
C ALA A 55 -2.48 12.21 -8.50
N ILE A 56 -2.62 12.03 -7.18
CA ILE A 56 -1.70 11.24 -6.36
C ILE A 56 -1.64 9.79 -6.86
N LEU A 57 -2.79 9.18 -7.16
CA LEU A 57 -2.84 7.81 -7.68
C LEU A 57 -2.18 7.67 -9.05
N ALA A 58 -2.36 8.68 -9.93
CA ALA A 58 -1.68 8.71 -11.22
C ALA A 58 -0.15 8.82 -11.07
N ASP A 59 0.34 9.59 -10.11
CA ASP A 59 1.78 9.67 -9.82
C ASP A 59 2.31 8.34 -9.28
N ILE A 60 1.53 7.63 -8.46
CA ILE A 60 1.89 6.28 -8.02
C ILE A 60 2.05 5.35 -9.21
N GLU A 61 1.09 5.34 -10.15
CA GLU A 61 1.17 4.51 -11.35
C GLU A 61 2.35 4.84 -12.25
N GLN A 62 2.60 6.13 -12.46
CA GLN A 62 3.58 6.60 -13.44
C GLN A 62 5.00 6.65 -12.91
N VAL A 63 5.18 6.90 -11.61
CA VAL A 63 6.50 7.12 -11.00
C VAL A 63 6.87 5.98 -10.05
N VAL A 64 5.95 5.58 -9.15
CA VAL A 64 6.29 4.63 -8.10
C VAL A 64 6.26 3.19 -8.61
N VAL A 65 5.18 2.78 -9.27
CA VAL A 65 5.00 1.40 -9.74
C VAL A 65 6.13 0.91 -10.64
N PRO A 66 6.65 1.70 -11.61
CA PRO A 66 7.81 1.28 -12.40
C PRO A 66 9.09 1.05 -11.59
N GLY A 67 9.21 1.71 -10.44
CA GLY A 67 10.33 1.56 -9.51
C GLY A 67 10.22 0.39 -8.55
N LEU A 68 9.12 -0.33 -8.54
CA LEU A 68 8.92 -1.46 -7.62
C LEU A 68 9.49 -2.76 -8.18
N THR A 69 10.02 -3.58 -7.28
CA THR A 69 10.17 -5.02 -7.50
C THR A 69 8.89 -5.68 -7.01
N HIS A 70 8.20 -6.39 -7.91
CA HIS A 70 6.86 -6.92 -7.62
C HIS A 70 6.96 -8.27 -6.90
N TRP A 71 7.02 -8.22 -5.57
CA TRP A 71 7.17 -9.41 -4.72
C TRP A 71 5.98 -10.37 -4.79
N ASN A 72 4.79 -9.86 -5.15
CA ASN A 72 3.60 -10.70 -5.36
C ASN A 72 3.58 -11.38 -6.73
N HIS A 73 4.56 -11.09 -7.61
CA HIS A 73 4.63 -11.70 -8.93
C HIS A 73 4.97 -13.20 -8.81
N PRO A 74 4.26 -14.09 -9.50
CA PRO A 74 4.50 -15.55 -9.40
C PRO A 74 5.89 -15.96 -9.89
N GLY A 75 6.57 -15.13 -10.65
CA GLY A 75 7.97 -15.33 -11.06
C GLY A 75 9.02 -14.80 -10.08
N PHE A 76 8.64 -14.29 -8.89
CA PHE A 76 9.58 -13.80 -7.90
C PHE A 76 10.10 -14.96 -7.03
N PHE A 77 11.36 -15.33 -7.20
CA PHE A 77 12.00 -16.46 -6.52
C PHE A 77 13.21 -16.05 -5.65
N ALA A 78 13.33 -14.78 -5.32
CA ALA A 78 14.43 -14.28 -4.50
C ALA A 78 13.99 -14.07 -3.04
N TYR A 79 14.96 -14.09 -2.13
CA TYR A 79 14.78 -13.81 -0.70
C TYR A 79 13.72 -14.71 -0.04
N PHE A 80 13.09 -14.20 1.02
CA PHE A 80 11.95 -14.81 1.71
C PHE A 80 10.70 -13.98 1.42
N ALA A 81 10.08 -14.24 0.28
CA ALA A 81 8.87 -13.54 -0.10
C ALA A 81 7.73 -13.88 0.87
N ILE A 82 7.09 -12.85 1.41
CA ILE A 82 5.85 -12.97 2.17
C ILE A 82 4.70 -12.82 1.17
N SER A 83 3.80 -13.80 1.13
CA SER A 83 2.62 -13.74 0.28
C SER A 83 1.69 -12.64 0.75
N GLY A 84 1.36 -11.69 -0.12
CA GLY A 84 0.26 -10.77 0.08
C GLY A 84 -1.08 -11.53 0.00
N SER A 85 -2.03 -11.14 0.82
CA SER A 85 -3.38 -11.70 0.76
C SER A 85 -4.43 -10.60 0.80
N GLY A 86 -5.54 -10.79 0.10
CA GLY A 86 -6.65 -9.83 0.13
C GLY A 86 -7.14 -9.53 1.57
N PRO A 87 -7.39 -10.54 2.41
CA PRO A 87 -7.74 -10.29 3.82
C PRO A 87 -6.67 -9.52 4.59
N GLY A 88 -5.38 -9.79 4.36
CA GLY A 88 -4.29 -9.06 5.00
C GLY A 88 -4.26 -7.58 4.60
N ILE A 89 -4.43 -7.27 3.32
CA ILE A 89 -4.50 -5.88 2.83
C ILE A 89 -5.69 -5.13 3.47
N LEU A 90 -6.86 -5.77 3.56
CA LEU A 90 -8.02 -5.17 4.21
C LEU A 90 -7.83 -5.01 5.73
N ALA A 91 -7.12 -5.94 6.37
CA ALA A 91 -6.78 -5.82 7.79
C ALA A 91 -5.81 -4.66 8.06
N GLU A 92 -4.82 -4.44 7.20
CA GLU A 92 -3.94 -3.26 7.27
C GLU A 92 -4.73 -1.95 7.10
N PHE A 93 -5.68 -1.92 6.17
CA PHE A 93 -6.55 -0.77 5.99
C PHE A 93 -7.36 -0.45 7.26
N LEU A 94 -7.93 -1.48 7.91
CA LEU A 94 -8.61 -1.31 9.19
C LEU A 94 -7.67 -0.85 10.30
N SER A 95 -6.48 -1.44 10.39
CA SER A 95 -5.47 -1.06 11.38
C SER A 95 -5.08 0.40 11.26
N ALA A 96 -4.86 0.88 10.03
CA ALA A 96 -4.58 2.29 9.76
C ALA A 96 -5.76 3.21 10.15
N ALA A 97 -7.00 2.77 9.89
CA ALA A 97 -8.20 3.53 10.23
C ALA A 97 -8.42 3.62 11.76
N PHE A 98 -8.16 2.54 12.48
CA PHE A 98 -8.28 2.52 13.95
C PHE A 98 -7.18 3.32 14.64
N ASN A 99 -6.00 3.41 14.01
CA ASN A 99 -4.84 4.11 14.58
C ASN A 99 -4.59 3.71 16.05
N ALA A 100 -4.80 2.43 16.37
CA ALA A 100 -4.70 1.91 17.73
C ALA A 100 -3.25 1.72 18.15
N GLN A 101 -2.92 2.11 19.38
CA GLN A 101 -1.62 1.85 19.98
C GLN A 101 -1.65 0.57 20.81
N GLY A 102 -1.05 -0.51 20.28
CA GLY A 102 -1.06 -1.85 20.88
C GLY A 102 0.06 -2.14 21.87
N MET A 103 0.85 -1.14 22.26
CA MET A 103 2.03 -1.32 23.11
C MET A 103 1.71 -1.81 24.53
N LEU A 104 0.55 -1.46 25.07
CA LEU A 104 0.09 -1.83 26.41
C LEU A 104 -1.39 -2.25 26.36
N TRP A 105 -1.77 -3.21 27.21
CA TRP A 105 -3.18 -3.58 27.38
C TRP A 105 -4.08 -2.36 27.66
N ARG A 106 -3.63 -1.43 28.50
CA ARG A 106 -4.41 -0.24 28.83
C ARG A 106 -4.66 0.70 27.66
N THR A 107 -3.77 0.75 26.69
CA THR A 107 -3.91 1.61 25.49
C THR A 107 -4.73 0.96 24.40
N SER A 108 -4.77 -0.36 24.36
CA SER A 108 -5.63 -1.13 23.45
C SER A 108 -5.83 -2.55 23.97
N PRO A 109 -6.81 -2.78 24.85
CA PRO A 109 -7.11 -4.12 25.37
C PRO A 109 -7.36 -5.13 24.25
N ALA A 110 -8.13 -4.73 23.23
CA ALA A 110 -8.47 -5.61 22.12
C ALA A 110 -7.24 -6.08 21.33
N VAL A 111 -6.27 -5.19 21.06
CA VAL A 111 -5.05 -5.57 20.33
C VAL A 111 -4.22 -6.57 21.14
N THR A 112 -4.02 -6.30 22.44
CA THR A 112 -3.23 -7.17 23.31
C THR A 112 -3.89 -8.55 23.46
N GLU A 113 -5.20 -8.61 23.71
CA GLU A 113 -5.89 -9.88 23.91
C GLU A 113 -6.02 -10.69 22.61
N LEU A 114 -6.19 -10.02 21.46
CA LEU A 114 -6.14 -10.71 20.16
C LEU A 114 -4.75 -11.30 19.87
N GLU A 115 -3.68 -10.58 20.22
CA GLU A 115 -2.32 -11.08 20.06
C GLU A 115 -2.09 -12.33 20.95
N GLU A 116 -2.48 -12.28 22.22
CA GLU A 116 -2.38 -13.42 23.14
C GLU A 116 -3.12 -14.66 22.60
N VAL A 117 -4.34 -14.48 22.09
CA VAL A 117 -5.12 -15.57 21.50
C VAL A 117 -4.49 -16.11 20.23
N ALA A 118 -3.95 -15.23 19.37
CA ALA A 118 -3.34 -15.64 18.11
C ALA A 118 -2.01 -16.38 18.30
N LEU A 119 -1.30 -16.13 19.40
CA LEU A 119 0.00 -16.73 19.71
C LEU A 119 -0.08 -17.93 20.67
N SER A 120 -1.25 -18.22 21.23
CA SER A 120 -1.46 -19.37 22.13
C SER A 120 -1.76 -20.66 21.35
#